data_5734f515c4dd54d0f8a4d8467b6cf1df
#
_entry.id   5734f515c4dd54d0f8a4d8467b6cf1df
#
_cell.length_a   1.000
_cell.length_b   1.000
_cell.length_c   1.000
_cell.angle_alpha   90.00
_cell.angle_beta   90.00
_cell.angle_gamma   90.00
#
_symmetry.space_group_name_H-M   'P 1'
#
loop_
_entity.id
_entity.type
_entity.pdbx_description
1 polymer ?
#
loop_
_entity_poly.entity_id
_entity_poly.type
_entity_poly.pdbx_seq_one_letter_code
_entity_poly.pdbx_strand_id
1 'polypeptide(L)'
;MKNNEEILKQIKGGLIVSCQALKTEPLYDSYIMSKMAYAAMLGGAVGIRANTIVDILAIKERVDLPIIGIIKEEYDGSDVYITPTMKEIDALVEIGCDIIATDATNRPRPHGVSFEEFFKEVRAKYPNQLFMADTSCFEEGKKAAELGIDLIGTTMAGYTPYTKGRNLPDVELVHRYATELDKPVIAEGGIWCPEDLKNVYKAGAFSAVCGTAITRRFVKSLED
;
A
#
# COMPACT_ATOMS: atom_id res chain seq x y z
N MET A 1 20.74 -6.20 2.68
CA MET A 1 19.30 -6.09 2.30
C MET A 1 18.70 -7.47 2.43
N LYS A 2 17.47 -7.57 2.97
CA LYS A 2 16.71 -8.83 3.01
C LYS A 2 16.37 -9.25 1.58
N ASN A 3 16.34 -10.54 1.32
CA ASN A 3 15.85 -11.03 0.02
C ASN A 3 14.30 -11.02 -0.01
N ASN A 4 13.72 -11.17 -1.19
CA ASN A 4 12.27 -11.09 -1.39
C ASN A 4 11.49 -12.13 -0.56
N GLU A 5 12.02 -13.33 -0.42
CA GLU A 5 11.40 -14.40 0.38
C GLU A 5 11.39 -14.05 1.88
N GLU A 6 12.48 -13.48 2.39
CA GLU A 6 12.58 -13.02 3.79
C GLU A 6 11.59 -11.89 4.06
N ILE A 7 11.46 -10.92 3.12
CA ILE A 7 10.50 -9.82 3.22
C ILE A 7 9.08 -10.36 3.29
N LEU A 8 8.69 -11.21 2.35
CA LEU A 8 7.35 -11.80 2.32
C LEU A 8 7.07 -12.66 3.55
N LYS A 9 8.04 -13.45 3.99
CA LYS A 9 7.91 -14.25 5.22
C LYS A 9 7.70 -13.39 6.46
N GLN A 10 8.40 -12.26 6.55
CA GLN A 10 8.30 -11.35 7.70
C GLN A 10 6.94 -10.68 7.80
N ILE A 11 6.34 -10.26 6.68
CA ILE A 11 5.04 -9.57 6.71
C ILE A 11 3.85 -10.53 6.78
N LYS A 12 4.03 -11.83 6.54
CA LYS A 12 2.94 -12.82 6.52
C LYS A 12 2.24 -12.93 7.87
N GLY A 13 0.90 -12.79 7.86
CA GLY A 13 0.05 -12.96 9.05
C GLY A 13 0.16 -11.85 10.08
N GLY A 14 0.89 -10.77 9.78
CA GLY A 14 1.11 -9.66 10.70
C GLY A 14 0.55 -8.34 10.20
N LEU A 15 0.48 -7.35 11.09
CA LEU A 15 -0.03 -6.02 10.80
C LEU A 15 1.09 -5.09 10.31
N ILE A 16 0.87 -4.48 9.17
CA ILE A 16 1.68 -3.38 8.62
C ILE A 16 1.02 -2.07 9.05
N VAL A 17 1.79 -1.14 9.60
CA VAL A 17 1.27 0.16 10.01
C VAL A 17 1.61 1.22 8.97
N SER A 18 0.60 1.95 8.51
CA SER A 18 0.78 3.05 7.57
C SER A 18 1.15 4.33 8.33
N CYS A 19 2.41 4.74 8.20
CA CYS A 19 2.97 5.97 8.77
C CYS A 19 3.08 7.02 7.66
N GLN A 20 2.02 7.78 7.45
CA GLN A 20 1.93 8.79 6.39
C GLN A 20 1.22 10.04 6.90
N ALA A 21 1.71 11.20 6.53
CA ALA A 21 1.03 12.48 6.69
C ALA A 21 1.18 13.30 5.41
N LEU A 22 0.14 14.04 5.04
CA LEU A 22 0.15 14.97 3.92
C LEU A 22 0.63 16.36 4.39
N LYS A 23 1.11 17.19 3.47
CA LYS A 23 1.61 18.54 3.75
C LYS A 23 0.64 19.44 4.54
N THR A 24 -0.64 19.17 4.45
CA THR A 24 -1.71 19.90 5.16
C THR A 24 -2.02 19.32 6.54
N GLU A 25 -1.43 18.18 6.91
CA GLU A 25 -1.73 17.50 8.18
C GLU A 25 -0.75 17.90 9.30
N PRO A 26 -1.21 18.00 10.56
CA PRO A 26 -0.39 18.47 11.68
C PRO A 26 0.85 17.63 11.97
N LEU A 27 0.85 16.35 11.59
CA LEU A 27 1.95 15.42 11.82
C LEU A 27 2.93 15.31 10.62
N TYR A 28 2.82 16.22 9.64
CA TYR A 28 3.69 16.23 8.46
C TYR A 28 5.12 16.61 8.85
N ASP A 29 5.90 15.61 9.20
CA ASP A 29 7.31 15.73 9.56
C ASP A 29 7.97 14.34 9.53
N SER A 30 9.11 14.20 8.87
CA SER A 30 9.78 12.91 8.70
C SER A 30 10.29 12.33 10.02
N TYR A 31 10.69 13.20 10.96
CA TYR A 31 11.06 12.77 12.30
C TYR A 31 9.85 12.18 13.04
N ILE A 32 8.67 12.82 12.93
CA ILE A 32 7.43 12.33 13.52
C ILE A 32 7.05 10.98 12.89
N MET A 33 7.07 10.86 11.54
CA MET A 33 6.79 9.59 10.86
C MET A 33 7.74 8.48 11.30
N SER A 34 9.02 8.78 11.48
CA SER A 34 10.00 7.81 11.98
C SER A 34 9.74 7.37 13.42
N LYS A 35 9.24 8.26 14.29
CA LYS A 35 8.84 7.92 15.67
C LYS A 35 7.58 7.07 15.70
N MET A 36 6.61 7.35 14.83
CA MET A 36 5.40 6.53 14.70
C MET A 36 5.74 5.12 14.22
N ALA A 37 6.63 4.98 13.24
CA ALA A 37 7.12 3.69 12.77
C ALA A 37 7.83 2.91 13.88
N TYR A 38 8.65 3.59 14.70
CA TYR A 38 9.30 2.97 15.86
C TYR A 38 8.29 2.50 16.91
N ALA A 39 7.30 3.32 17.22
CA ALA A 39 6.22 2.94 18.14
C ALA A 39 5.41 1.75 17.60
N ALA A 40 5.12 1.73 16.29
CA ALA A 40 4.45 0.62 15.63
C ALA A 40 5.28 -0.68 15.73
N MET A 41 6.59 -0.61 15.50
CA MET A 41 7.51 -1.74 15.64
C MET A 41 7.48 -2.29 17.07
N LEU A 42 7.55 -1.44 18.09
CA LEU A 42 7.46 -1.85 19.51
C LEU A 42 6.08 -2.46 19.83
N GLY A 43 5.02 -2.02 19.15
CA GLY A 43 3.67 -2.57 19.24
C GLY A 43 3.47 -3.89 18.48
N GLY A 44 4.50 -4.41 17.81
CA GLY A 44 4.45 -5.69 17.10
C GLY A 44 4.09 -5.59 15.62
N ALA A 45 4.16 -4.40 15.01
CA ALA A 45 4.04 -4.29 13.55
C ALA A 45 5.15 -5.08 12.85
N VAL A 46 4.80 -5.72 11.74
CA VAL A 46 5.74 -6.55 10.94
C VAL A 46 6.27 -5.84 9.71
N GLY A 47 5.74 -4.67 9.40
CA GLY A 47 6.15 -3.80 8.30
C GLY A 47 5.58 -2.40 8.46
N ILE A 48 6.06 -1.49 7.65
CA ILE A 48 5.61 -0.09 7.60
C ILE A 48 5.20 0.24 6.17
N ARG A 49 4.09 0.97 6.00
CA ARG A 49 3.79 1.63 4.73
C ARG A 49 4.06 3.12 4.89
N ALA A 50 4.87 3.69 3.99
CA ALA A 50 5.33 5.07 4.10
C ALA A 50 5.28 5.80 2.76
N ASN A 51 5.07 7.11 2.83
CA ASN A 51 5.03 8.00 1.68
C ASN A 51 6.26 8.92 1.71
N THR A 52 6.76 9.32 0.57
CA THR A 52 7.93 10.17 0.32
C THR A 52 9.30 9.55 0.63
N ILE A 53 10.29 9.96 -0.15
CA ILE A 53 11.69 9.52 0.02
C ILE A 53 12.22 9.91 1.41
N VAL A 54 11.92 11.14 1.86
CA VAL A 54 12.45 11.68 3.14
C VAL A 54 11.91 10.89 4.32
N ASP A 55 10.60 10.56 4.32
CA ASP A 55 9.98 9.79 5.38
C ASP A 55 10.51 8.36 5.41
N ILE A 56 10.61 7.72 4.23
CA ILE A 56 11.12 6.35 4.11
C ILE A 56 12.56 6.26 4.64
N LEU A 57 13.43 7.19 4.26
CA LEU A 57 14.82 7.21 4.74
C LEU A 57 14.88 7.41 6.27
N ALA A 58 14.11 8.36 6.82
CA ALA A 58 14.05 8.60 8.26
C ALA A 58 13.50 7.38 9.03
N ILE A 59 12.55 6.65 8.45
CA ILE A 59 12.02 5.40 9.02
C ILE A 59 13.08 4.29 8.97
N LYS A 60 13.78 4.10 7.85
CA LYS A 60 14.84 3.08 7.69
C LYS A 60 15.98 3.25 8.70
N GLU A 61 16.28 4.48 9.13
CA GLU A 61 17.27 4.73 10.18
C GLU A 61 16.84 4.26 11.58
N ARG A 62 15.53 4.01 11.80
CA ARG A 62 14.98 3.70 13.12
C ARG A 62 14.44 2.30 13.28
N VAL A 63 13.99 1.67 12.23
CA VAL A 63 13.34 0.36 12.28
C VAL A 63 13.93 -0.59 11.25
N ASP A 64 14.12 -1.84 11.65
CA ASP A 64 14.51 -2.94 10.74
C ASP A 64 13.26 -3.75 10.33
N LEU A 65 12.26 -3.05 9.79
CA LEU A 65 11.04 -3.65 9.25
C LEU A 65 10.97 -3.44 7.74
N PRO A 66 10.40 -4.37 6.97
CA PRO A 66 10.10 -4.15 5.57
C PRO A 66 9.22 -2.90 5.37
N ILE A 67 9.54 -2.13 4.34
CA ILE A 67 8.81 -0.91 4.01
C ILE A 67 8.10 -1.07 2.67
N ILE A 68 6.78 -0.86 2.68
CA ILE A 68 5.99 -0.61 1.48
C ILE A 68 6.05 0.89 1.21
N GLY A 69 6.87 1.28 0.24
CA GLY A 69 7.07 2.68 -0.14
C GLY A 69 6.12 3.11 -1.25
N ILE A 70 5.66 4.36 -1.14
CA ILE A 70 4.93 5.07 -2.17
C ILE A 70 5.45 6.50 -2.28
N ILE A 71 5.16 7.14 -3.40
CA ILE A 71 5.24 8.58 -3.55
C ILE A 71 3.89 9.06 -4.06
N LYS A 72 3.20 9.88 -3.28
CA LYS A 72 1.97 10.55 -3.71
C LYS A 72 2.34 11.81 -4.46
N GLU A 73 2.01 11.84 -5.73
CA GLU A 73 2.23 12.99 -6.62
C GLU A 73 1.01 13.19 -7.50
N GLU A 74 0.54 14.42 -7.59
CA GLU A 74 -0.60 14.79 -8.42
C GLU A 74 -0.11 15.30 -9.76
N TYR A 75 -0.76 14.87 -10.84
CA TYR A 75 -0.47 15.27 -12.21
C TYR A 75 -1.75 15.80 -12.87
N ASP A 76 -1.63 16.89 -13.60
CA ASP A 76 -2.76 17.47 -14.32
C ASP A 76 -3.41 16.44 -15.27
N GLY A 77 -4.72 16.33 -15.18
CA GLY A 77 -5.52 15.43 -16.03
C GLY A 77 -5.48 13.95 -15.62
N SER A 78 -4.96 13.62 -14.42
CA SER A 78 -4.96 12.26 -13.88
C SER A 78 -5.47 12.21 -12.43
N ASP A 79 -6.35 11.26 -12.15
CA ASP A 79 -6.80 10.94 -10.78
C ASP A 79 -5.88 9.91 -10.09
N VAL A 80 -4.91 9.36 -10.80
CA VAL A 80 -3.92 8.43 -10.26
C VAL A 80 -2.80 9.21 -9.61
N TYR A 81 -2.60 9.00 -8.30
CA TYR A 81 -1.62 9.76 -7.50
C TYR A 81 -0.68 8.90 -6.67
N ILE A 82 -0.91 7.59 -6.54
CA ILE A 82 0.00 6.69 -5.79
C ILE A 82 1.05 6.15 -6.74
N THR A 83 2.29 6.64 -6.59
CA THR A 83 3.44 6.23 -7.40
C THR A 83 3.08 6.19 -8.89
N PRO A 84 2.66 7.34 -9.47
CA PRO A 84 1.91 7.35 -10.74
C PRO A 84 2.77 7.17 -11.98
N THR A 85 4.08 7.44 -11.92
CA THR A 85 4.96 7.38 -13.10
C THR A 85 6.26 6.63 -12.82
N MET A 86 7.06 6.41 -13.87
CA MET A 86 8.38 5.81 -13.76
C MET A 86 9.34 6.64 -12.88
N LYS A 87 9.17 7.95 -12.83
CA LYS A 87 9.97 8.85 -11.99
C LYS A 87 9.88 8.47 -10.51
N GLU A 88 8.68 8.22 -10.00
CA GLU A 88 8.46 7.82 -8.61
C GLU A 88 8.96 6.41 -8.34
N ILE A 89 8.79 5.49 -9.31
CA ILE A 89 9.36 4.13 -9.22
C ILE A 89 10.89 4.21 -9.11
N ASP A 90 11.55 4.94 -10.01
CA ASP A 90 13.01 5.09 -10.03
C ASP A 90 13.53 5.61 -8.69
N ALA A 91 12.90 6.64 -8.14
CA ALA A 91 13.29 7.24 -6.87
C ALA A 91 13.15 6.26 -5.70
N LEU A 92 12.09 5.44 -5.66
CA LEU A 92 11.89 4.44 -4.62
C LEU A 92 12.88 3.28 -4.72
N VAL A 93 13.21 2.86 -5.94
CA VAL A 93 14.24 1.83 -6.17
C VAL A 93 15.63 2.34 -5.76
N GLU A 94 15.96 3.59 -6.09
CA GLU A 94 17.27 4.20 -5.76
C GLU A 94 17.55 4.19 -4.26
N ILE A 95 16.54 4.44 -3.43
CA ILE A 95 16.70 4.37 -1.96
C ILE A 95 16.61 2.94 -1.39
N GLY A 96 16.48 1.94 -2.23
CA GLY A 96 16.38 0.53 -1.83
C GLY A 96 15.11 0.23 -1.04
N CYS A 97 13.94 0.69 -1.51
CA CYS A 97 12.67 0.37 -0.89
C CYS A 97 12.37 -1.13 -1.05
N ASP A 98 11.86 -1.79 0.00
CA ASP A 98 11.65 -3.24 -0.02
C ASP A 98 10.51 -3.66 -0.94
N ILE A 99 9.36 -3.00 -0.82
CA ILE A 99 8.17 -3.20 -1.66
C ILE A 99 7.72 -1.83 -2.17
N ILE A 100 7.43 -1.71 -3.45
CA ILE A 100 6.92 -0.48 -4.04
C ILE A 100 5.45 -0.68 -4.41
N ALA A 101 4.55 0.12 -3.81
CA ALA A 101 3.15 0.10 -4.18
C ALA A 101 2.83 1.18 -5.22
N THR A 102 1.98 0.84 -6.17
CA THR A 102 1.51 1.75 -7.22
C THR A 102 0.02 1.57 -7.46
N ASP A 103 -0.66 2.63 -7.78
CA ASP A 103 -2.06 2.60 -8.21
C ASP A 103 -2.21 1.71 -9.46
N ALA A 104 -3.05 0.70 -9.37
CA ALA A 104 -3.32 -0.24 -10.44
C ALA A 104 -4.81 -0.22 -10.87
N THR A 105 -5.48 0.90 -10.59
CA THR A 105 -6.88 1.08 -10.97
C THR A 105 -7.03 1.34 -12.47
N ASN A 106 -8.26 1.18 -12.98
CA ASN A 106 -8.59 1.47 -14.39
C ASN A 106 -8.64 2.97 -14.73
N ARG A 107 -8.32 3.85 -13.76
CA ARG A 107 -8.27 5.29 -14.01
C ARG A 107 -7.09 5.64 -14.91
N PRO A 108 -7.24 6.67 -15.78
CA PRO A 108 -6.15 7.08 -16.65
C PRO A 108 -4.98 7.63 -15.81
N ARG A 109 -3.79 7.09 -16.08
CA ARG A 109 -2.54 7.59 -15.49
C ARG A 109 -2.07 8.87 -16.19
N PRO A 110 -1.11 9.60 -15.61
CA PRO A 110 -0.49 10.74 -16.28
C PRO A 110 -0.09 10.41 -17.72
N HIS A 111 -0.27 11.35 -18.61
CA HIS A 111 0.01 11.21 -20.06
C HIS A 111 -0.86 10.18 -20.80
N GLY A 112 -1.97 9.72 -20.19
CA GLY A 112 -2.91 8.77 -20.81
C GLY A 112 -2.38 7.32 -20.90
N VAL A 113 -1.29 7.01 -20.22
CA VAL A 113 -0.70 5.66 -20.20
C VAL A 113 -1.61 4.70 -19.40
N SER A 114 -1.86 3.51 -19.91
CA SER A 114 -2.58 2.47 -19.16
C SER A 114 -1.70 1.85 -18.07
N PHE A 115 -2.33 1.22 -17.05
CA PHE A 115 -1.57 0.45 -16.06
C PHE A 115 -0.75 -0.68 -16.70
N GLU A 116 -1.28 -1.32 -17.73
CA GLU A 116 -0.60 -2.41 -18.43
C GLU A 116 0.68 -1.95 -19.13
N GLU A 117 0.62 -0.83 -19.88
CA GLU A 117 1.79 -0.27 -20.56
C GLU A 117 2.84 0.16 -19.54
N PHE A 118 2.42 0.90 -18.53
CA PHE A 118 3.28 1.34 -17.44
C PHE A 118 3.96 0.18 -16.72
N PHE A 119 3.20 -0.84 -16.28
CA PHE A 119 3.78 -1.90 -15.47
C PHE A 119 4.66 -2.85 -16.28
N LYS A 120 4.41 -3.04 -17.57
CA LYS A 120 5.34 -3.76 -18.46
C LYS A 120 6.71 -3.09 -18.52
N GLU A 121 6.75 -1.77 -18.63
CA GLU A 121 8.00 -1.00 -18.59
C GLU A 121 8.68 -1.10 -17.21
N VAL A 122 7.93 -0.92 -16.13
CA VAL A 122 8.43 -1.06 -14.76
C VAL A 122 9.05 -2.42 -14.52
N ARG A 123 8.35 -3.50 -14.85
CA ARG A 123 8.84 -4.87 -14.64
C ARG A 123 10.04 -5.20 -15.51
N ALA A 124 10.09 -4.71 -16.76
CA ALA A 124 11.25 -4.89 -17.63
C ALA A 124 12.50 -4.20 -17.06
N LYS A 125 12.34 -3.01 -16.46
CA LYS A 125 13.45 -2.25 -15.86
C LYS A 125 13.90 -2.83 -14.52
N TYR A 126 12.95 -3.31 -13.70
CA TYR A 126 13.19 -3.78 -12.34
C TYR A 126 12.65 -5.21 -12.11
N PRO A 127 13.25 -6.24 -12.73
CA PRO A 127 12.70 -7.59 -12.72
C PRO A 127 12.66 -8.24 -11.34
N ASN A 128 13.53 -7.84 -10.42
CA ASN A 128 13.67 -8.43 -9.09
C ASN A 128 13.06 -7.59 -7.95
N GLN A 129 12.53 -6.41 -8.25
CA GLN A 129 11.87 -5.57 -7.25
C GLN A 129 10.48 -6.10 -6.93
N LEU A 130 10.12 -6.15 -5.63
CA LEU A 130 8.75 -6.44 -5.21
C LEU A 130 7.83 -5.26 -5.47
N PHE A 131 6.73 -5.52 -6.18
CA PHE A 131 5.70 -4.54 -6.46
C PHE A 131 4.34 -4.97 -5.91
N MET A 132 3.60 -4.01 -5.34
CA MET A 132 2.23 -4.17 -4.87
C MET A 132 1.29 -3.33 -5.74
N ALA A 133 0.21 -3.94 -6.21
CA ALA A 133 -0.86 -3.25 -6.92
C ALA A 133 -1.90 -2.72 -5.94
N ASP A 134 -2.10 -1.42 -5.86
CA ASP A 134 -3.21 -0.80 -5.15
C ASP A 134 -4.45 -0.79 -6.05
N THR A 135 -5.42 -1.67 -5.76
CA THR A 135 -6.58 -1.94 -6.59
C THR A 135 -7.89 -1.61 -5.87
N SER A 136 -8.96 -1.42 -6.63
CA SER A 136 -10.27 -1.09 -6.12
C SER A 136 -11.35 -2.14 -6.42
N CYS A 137 -11.11 -3.04 -7.38
CA CYS A 137 -12.05 -4.09 -7.76
C CYS A 137 -11.32 -5.33 -8.27
N PHE A 138 -12.07 -6.43 -8.38
CA PHE A 138 -11.51 -7.74 -8.73
C PHE A 138 -10.80 -7.76 -10.10
N GLU A 139 -11.39 -7.11 -11.08
CA GLU A 139 -10.87 -7.05 -12.46
C GLU A 139 -9.49 -6.40 -12.53
N GLU A 140 -9.26 -5.37 -11.71
CA GLU A 140 -7.95 -4.70 -11.58
C GLU A 140 -6.90 -5.62 -10.97
N GLY A 141 -7.25 -6.30 -9.87
CA GLY A 141 -6.35 -7.27 -9.23
C GLY A 141 -6.01 -8.45 -10.14
N LYS A 142 -7.00 -8.98 -10.87
CA LYS A 142 -6.79 -10.05 -11.85
C LYS A 142 -5.83 -9.60 -12.95
N LYS A 143 -6.06 -8.42 -13.53
CA LYS A 143 -5.17 -7.85 -14.55
C LYS A 143 -3.75 -7.63 -14.03
N ALA A 144 -3.60 -7.12 -12.80
CA ALA A 144 -2.30 -6.94 -12.17
C ALA A 144 -1.58 -8.29 -11.96
N ALA A 145 -2.30 -9.34 -11.52
CA ALA A 145 -1.76 -10.69 -11.37
C ALA A 145 -1.24 -11.26 -12.70
N GLU A 146 -2.02 -11.11 -13.78
CA GLU A 146 -1.66 -11.55 -15.13
C GLU A 146 -0.41 -10.81 -15.67
N LEU A 147 -0.19 -9.56 -15.26
CA LEU A 147 1.00 -8.77 -15.59
C LEU A 147 2.23 -9.09 -14.73
N GLY A 148 2.10 -9.99 -13.77
CA GLY A 148 3.22 -10.43 -12.94
C GLY A 148 3.51 -9.53 -11.74
N ILE A 149 2.50 -8.85 -11.18
CA ILE A 149 2.61 -8.18 -9.88
C ILE A 149 2.94 -9.20 -8.78
N ASP A 150 3.62 -8.77 -7.72
CA ASP A 150 4.00 -9.68 -6.63
C ASP A 150 2.96 -9.74 -5.51
N LEU A 151 2.31 -8.60 -5.19
CA LEU A 151 1.28 -8.49 -4.16
C LEU A 151 0.09 -7.68 -4.67
N ILE A 152 -1.12 -8.02 -4.20
CA ILE A 152 -2.35 -7.30 -4.56
C ILE A 152 -2.97 -6.70 -3.31
N GLY A 153 -3.23 -5.39 -3.32
CA GLY A 153 -3.83 -4.64 -2.24
C GLY A 153 -5.25 -4.17 -2.56
N THR A 154 -6.12 -4.13 -1.54
CA THR A 154 -7.49 -3.56 -1.65
C THR A 154 -7.53 -2.06 -1.33
N THR A 155 -6.38 -1.40 -1.37
CA THR A 155 -6.15 0.01 -0.93
C THR A 155 -7.14 0.99 -1.54
N MET A 156 -7.51 0.81 -2.79
CA MET A 156 -8.36 1.75 -3.54
C MET A 156 -9.85 1.36 -3.52
N ALA A 157 -10.24 0.27 -2.85
CA ALA A 157 -11.65 -0.09 -2.67
C ALA A 157 -12.41 1.04 -1.95
N GLY A 158 -13.50 1.49 -2.54
CA GLY A 158 -14.29 2.62 -2.04
C GLY A 158 -13.75 4.01 -2.42
N TYR A 159 -12.54 4.11 -2.96
CA TYR A 159 -11.88 5.39 -3.30
C TYR A 159 -11.86 5.73 -4.79
N THR A 160 -12.45 4.89 -5.63
CA THR A 160 -12.64 5.20 -7.05
C THR A 160 -14.11 5.56 -7.34
N PRO A 161 -14.42 6.32 -8.40
CA PRO A 161 -15.80 6.70 -8.74
C PRO A 161 -16.73 5.49 -8.88
N TYR A 162 -16.23 4.37 -9.39
CA TYR A 162 -17.00 3.14 -9.64
C TYR A 162 -17.03 2.16 -8.45
N THR A 163 -16.32 2.44 -7.37
CA THR A 163 -16.37 1.63 -6.12
C THR A 163 -16.84 2.44 -4.92
N LYS A 164 -17.15 3.72 -5.12
CA LYS A 164 -17.65 4.61 -4.07
C LYS A 164 -18.92 4.03 -3.40
N GLY A 165 -18.93 4.06 -2.07
CA GLY A 165 -20.07 3.54 -1.29
C GLY A 165 -19.98 2.06 -0.93
N ARG A 166 -18.89 1.36 -1.26
CA ARG A 166 -18.64 0.01 -0.76
C ARG A 166 -18.44 0.00 0.76
N ASN A 167 -18.89 -1.07 1.39
CA ASN A 167 -18.55 -1.34 2.79
C ASN A 167 -17.07 -1.64 2.93
N LEU A 168 -16.42 -1.02 3.91
CA LEU A 168 -14.99 -1.21 4.18
C LEU A 168 -14.79 -1.74 5.61
N PRO A 169 -13.78 -2.63 5.84
CA PRO A 169 -12.93 -3.24 4.80
C PRO A 169 -13.74 -4.11 3.84
N ASP A 170 -13.34 -4.14 2.57
CA ASP A 170 -14.00 -4.97 1.55
C ASP A 170 -13.56 -6.44 1.69
N VAL A 171 -14.17 -7.12 2.66
CA VAL A 171 -13.87 -8.51 3.02
C VAL A 171 -14.17 -9.48 1.86
N GLU A 172 -15.18 -9.17 1.06
CA GLU A 172 -15.54 -9.99 -0.11
C GLU A 172 -14.46 -9.89 -1.19
N LEU A 173 -13.95 -8.70 -1.46
CA LEU A 173 -12.85 -8.51 -2.41
C LEU A 173 -11.57 -9.23 -1.96
N VAL A 174 -11.24 -9.15 -0.65
CA VAL A 174 -10.11 -9.89 -0.07
C VAL A 174 -10.30 -11.39 -0.29
N HIS A 175 -11.52 -11.93 -0.02
CA HIS A 175 -11.81 -13.35 -0.19
C HIS A 175 -11.66 -13.78 -1.64
N ARG A 176 -12.21 -13.02 -2.58
CA ARG A 176 -12.11 -13.32 -4.01
C ARG A 176 -10.66 -13.32 -4.49
N TYR A 177 -9.86 -12.33 -4.08
CA TYR A 177 -8.42 -12.31 -4.41
C TYR A 177 -7.70 -13.54 -3.85
N ALA A 178 -7.95 -13.89 -2.59
CA ALA A 178 -7.27 -14.99 -1.92
C ALA A 178 -7.63 -16.37 -2.49
N THR A 179 -8.82 -16.51 -3.08
CA THR A 179 -9.31 -17.79 -3.59
C THR A 179 -9.19 -17.95 -5.11
N GLU A 180 -9.23 -16.85 -5.85
CA GLU A 180 -9.24 -16.86 -7.31
C GLU A 180 -7.91 -16.44 -7.94
N LEU A 181 -6.99 -15.79 -7.18
CA LEU A 181 -5.71 -15.33 -7.69
C LEU A 181 -4.55 -15.99 -6.92
N ASP A 182 -3.48 -16.34 -7.63
CA ASP A 182 -2.26 -16.93 -7.03
C ASP A 182 -1.26 -15.84 -6.63
N LYS A 183 -1.72 -14.91 -5.76
CA LYS A 183 -0.90 -13.79 -5.28
C LYS A 183 -1.17 -13.49 -3.79
N PRO A 184 -0.16 -13.12 -3.00
CA PRO A 184 -0.36 -12.63 -1.64
C PRO A 184 -1.27 -11.40 -1.62
N VAL A 185 -2.31 -11.43 -0.78
CA VAL A 185 -3.32 -10.36 -0.67
C VAL A 185 -3.02 -9.49 0.54
N ILE A 186 -2.91 -8.20 0.33
CA ILE A 186 -2.76 -7.19 1.37
C ILE A 186 -4.11 -6.48 1.56
N ALA A 187 -4.77 -6.77 2.69
CA ALA A 187 -6.01 -6.07 3.02
C ALA A 187 -5.69 -4.65 3.51
N GLU A 188 -6.16 -3.64 2.80
CA GLU A 188 -6.00 -2.23 3.19
C GLU A 188 -7.28 -1.45 2.89
N GLY A 189 -7.59 -0.48 3.74
CA GLY A 189 -8.79 0.36 3.63
C GLY A 189 -9.89 -0.06 4.60
N GLY A 190 -10.31 0.87 5.47
CA GLY A 190 -11.43 0.69 6.38
C GLY A 190 -11.24 -0.28 7.54
N ILE A 191 -10.00 -0.62 7.90
CA ILE A 191 -9.70 -1.41 9.09
C ILE A 191 -9.63 -0.45 10.29
N TRP A 192 -10.66 -0.47 11.13
CA TRP A 192 -10.82 0.45 12.27
C TRP A 192 -10.66 -0.20 13.63
N CYS A 193 -10.90 -1.50 13.73
CA CYS A 193 -10.89 -2.23 14.99
C CYS A 193 -10.30 -3.64 14.82
N PRO A 194 -9.99 -4.33 15.94
CA PRO A 194 -9.48 -5.70 15.89
C PRO A 194 -10.41 -6.71 15.20
N GLU A 195 -11.72 -6.46 15.21
CA GLU A 195 -12.67 -7.36 14.55
C GLU A 195 -12.58 -7.26 13.02
N ASP A 196 -12.41 -6.03 12.48
CA ASP A 196 -12.15 -5.83 11.05
C ASP A 196 -10.89 -6.58 10.62
N LEU A 197 -9.83 -6.48 11.42
CA LEU A 197 -8.57 -7.18 11.16
C LEU A 197 -8.75 -8.71 11.15
N LYS A 198 -9.50 -9.26 12.12
CA LYS A 198 -9.83 -10.69 12.15
C LYS A 198 -10.63 -11.12 10.92
N ASN A 199 -11.57 -10.29 10.48
CA ASN A 199 -12.44 -10.60 9.34
C ASN A 199 -11.65 -10.66 8.03
N VAL A 200 -10.72 -9.73 7.79
CA VAL A 200 -9.88 -9.78 6.59
C VAL A 200 -8.92 -10.97 6.60
N TYR A 201 -8.40 -11.38 7.77
CA TYR A 201 -7.58 -12.60 7.86
C TYR A 201 -8.40 -13.88 7.65
N LYS A 202 -9.63 -13.96 8.17
CA LYS A 202 -10.54 -15.07 7.90
C LYS A 202 -10.89 -15.17 6.41
N ALA A 203 -10.94 -14.03 5.71
CA ALA A 203 -11.16 -13.97 4.28
C ALA A 203 -9.95 -14.41 3.44
N GLY A 204 -8.78 -14.61 4.05
CA GLY A 204 -7.58 -15.10 3.38
C GLY A 204 -6.51 -14.04 3.12
N ALA A 205 -6.58 -12.87 3.76
CA ALA A 205 -5.51 -11.88 3.66
C ALA A 205 -4.15 -12.47 4.08
N PHE A 206 -3.13 -12.23 3.27
CA PHE A 206 -1.74 -12.60 3.57
C PHE A 206 -1.14 -11.70 4.65
N SER A 207 -1.45 -10.41 4.58
CA SER A 207 -1.12 -9.39 5.57
C SER A 207 -2.16 -8.27 5.50
N ALA A 208 -2.15 -7.34 6.45
CA ALA A 208 -3.07 -6.22 6.47
C ALA A 208 -2.34 -4.90 6.76
N VAL A 209 -2.82 -3.80 6.16
CA VAL A 209 -2.32 -2.44 6.42
C VAL A 209 -3.39 -1.65 7.15
N CYS A 210 -3.01 -1.05 8.28
CA CYS A 210 -3.86 -0.13 9.04
C CYS A 210 -3.17 1.24 9.16
N GLY A 211 -3.88 2.28 8.78
CA GLY A 211 -3.38 3.66 8.84
C GLY A 211 -4.21 4.51 9.80
N THR A 212 -5.29 5.10 9.30
CA THR A 212 -6.08 6.14 10.00
C THR A 212 -6.53 5.75 11.40
N ALA A 213 -6.91 4.49 11.63
CA ALA A 213 -7.32 4.03 12.96
C ALA A 213 -6.21 4.10 14.02
N ILE A 214 -4.93 4.02 13.59
CA ILE A 214 -3.76 4.10 14.48
C ILE A 214 -3.25 5.53 14.56
N THR A 215 -3.17 6.22 13.41
CA THR A 215 -2.44 7.49 13.28
C THR A 215 -3.33 8.74 13.34
N ARG A 216 -4.68 8.60 13.15
CA ARG A 216 -5.60 9.75 12.99
C ARG A 216 -6.92 9.64 13.75
N ARG A 217 -7.12 8.60 14.55
CA ARG A 217 -8.43 8.26 15.13
C ARG A 217 -9.04 9.33 16.04
N PHE A 218 -8.21 10.16 16.69
CA PHE A 218 -8.69 11.09 17.72
C PHE A 218 -9.59 12.22 17.22
N VAL A 219 -9.50 12.57 15.94
CA VAL A 219 -10.26 13.72 15.40
C VAL A 219 -11.64 13.30 14.90
N LYS A 220 -11.77 12.14 14.28
CA LYS A 220 -13.06 11.67 13.71
C LYS A 220 -14.06 11.13 14.73
N SER A 221 -13.61 10.62 15.87
CA SER A 221 -14.51 10.09 16.91
C SER A 221 -15.22 11.17 17.74
N LEU A 222 -14.95 12.45 17.47
CA LEU A 222 -15.58 13.60 18.11
C LEU A 222 -16.61 14.28 17.20
N GLU A 223 -16.72 13.86 15.93
CA GLU A 223 -17.64 14.42 14.93
C GLU A 223 -18.88 13.54 14.68
N ASP A 224 -18.93 12.32 15.26
CA ASP A 224 -20.06 11.39 15.28
C ASP A 224 -20.71 11.39 16.70
#